data_99bd01634b9d1434fcbe5321364ab4f3
#
_entry.id   99bd01634b9d1434fcbe5321364ab4f3
#
_cell.length_a   1.000
_cell.length_b   1.000
_cell.length_c   1.000
_cell.angle_alpha   90.00
_cell.angle_beta   90.00
_cell.angle_gamma   90.00
#
_symmetry.space_group_name_H-M   'P 1'
#
loop_
_entity.id
_entity.type
_entity.pdbx_description
1 polymer ?
#
loop_
_entity_poly.entity_id
_entity_poly.type
_entity_poly.pdbx_seq_one_letter_code
_entity_poly.pdbx_strand_id
1 'polypeptide(L)'
;MPLLRSWDVGTAREPARRAGLVIGLAQLPLRPLVTLLSRPQWQGTENFPASGAVIACGNHLSAFDPFGYGHLLQASGIAPRFLAKESLFRVPGLGALLRSARQIPVLRGTSRSGDALDAAREALGRGELLMVFPEGTYTRDPELWPMQARLGAARLALSTGAPLLPIATWGGRGLWPVGSPVPRPGRGRRVRMRVGEPFTAVAGAGETEHEAALRVTEELMARIAVLLGELRGLTPPDHLHDPRTDAHRPEISRTDPGFRPPTEPRR
;
A
#
# COMPACT_ATOMS: atom_id res chain seq x y z
N MET A 1 13.69 22.39 6.57
CA MET A 1 14.20 21.03 6.79
C MET A 1 13.91 20.65 8.24
N PRO A 2 12.92 19.79 8.54
CA PRO A 2 12.86 19.16 9.83
C PRO A 2 13.63 17.85 9.75
N LEU A 3 14.80 17.87 10.28
CA LEU A 3 15.68 16.74 10.53
C LEU A 3 15.03 15.81 11.57
N LEU A 4 14.93 14.52 11.21
CA LEU A 4 15.05 13.37 12.12
C LEU A 4 14.45 13.59 13.51
N ARG A 5 13.14 13.40 13.69
CA ARG A 5 12.61 13.10 15.00
C ARG A 5 13.20 11.75 15.44
N SER A 6 13.89 11.81 16.57
CA SER A 6 14.36 10.65 17.31
C SER A 6 13.22 9.66 17.51
N TRP A 7 13.50 8.39 17.23
CA TRP A 7 12.59 7.27 17.43
C TRP A 7 12.23 7.13 18.90
N ASP A 8 11.09 7.64 19.28
CA ASP A 8 10.52 7.32 20.58
C ASP A 8 9.75 5.99 20.46
N VAL A 9 10.45 4.89 20.72
CA VAL A 9 9.91 3.52 20.74
C VAL A 9 9.03 3.29 21.99
N GLY A 10 8.85 4.33 22.79
CA GLY A 10 8.36 4.27 24.17
C GLY A 10 6.86 3.98 24.36
N THR A 11 6.01 4.17 23.35
CA THR A 11 4.55 4.16 23.55
C THR A 11 3.79 3.00 22.89
N ALA A 12 4.45 2.13 22.13
CA ALA A 12 3.79 0.97 21.53
C ALA A 12 3.59 -0.15 22.56
N ARG A 13 2.40 -0.76 22.59
CA ARG A 13 2.14 -1.97 23.39
C ARG A 13 3.16 -3.06 23.05
N GLU A 14 3.59 -3.86 24.05
CA GLU A 14 4.71 -4.80 23.96
C GLU A 14 4.77 -5.68 22.66
N PRO A 15 3.68 -6.28 22.14
CA PRO A 15 3.72 -7.04 20.89
C PRO A 15 4.02 -6.19 19.68
N ALA A 16 3.53 -4.96 19.62
CA ALA A 16 3.81 -4.02 18.54
C ALA A 16 5.28 -3.52 18.59
N ARG A 17 5.86 -3.39 19.79
CA ARG A 17 7.29 -3.08 19.98
C ARG A 17 8.20 -4.14 19.38
N ARG A 18 7.93 -5.46 19.60
CA ARG A 18 8.77 -6.52 19.05
C ARG A 18 8.75 -6.56 17.55
N ALA A 19 7.56 -6.44 16.96
CA ALA A 19 7.44 -6.37 15.50
C ALA A 19 8.04 -5.08 14.93
N GLY A 20 7.95 -3.96 15.63
CA GLY A 20 8.63 -2.71 15.30
C GLY A 20 10.15 -2.85 15.32
N LEU A 21 10.71 -3.51 16.32
CA LEU A 21 12.14 -3.79 16.43
C LEU A 21 12.64 -4.67 15.28
N VAL A 22 11.96 -5.79 14.96
CA VAL A 22 12.35 -6.68 13.87
C VAL A 22 12.28 -5.96 12.52
N ILE A 23 11.22 -5.23 12.29
CA ILE A 23 11.07 -4.41 11.09
C ILE A 23 12.13 -3.30 11.09
N GLY A 24 12.40 -2.66 12.23
CA GLY A 24 13.44 -1.65 12.40
C GLY A 24 14.83 -2.19 12.07
N LEU A 25 15.18 -3.36 12.60
CA LEU A 25 16.45 -4.05 12.31
C LEU A 25 16.57 -4.44 10.83
N ALA A 26 15.49 -4.95 10.23
CA ALA A 26 15.46 -5.28 8.80
C ALA A 26 15.61 -4.04 7.90
N GLN A 27 15.20 -2.87 8.39
CA GLN A 27 15.35 -1.61 7.66
C GLN A 27 16.70 -0.92 7.86
N LEU A 28 17.48 -1.32 8.86
CA LEU A 28 18.83 -0.74 9.03
C LEU A 28 19.67 -0.78 7.76
N PRO A 29 19.79 -1.91 7.01
CA PRO A 29 20.43 -1.93 5.72
C PRO A 29 19.54 -1.40 4.57
N LEU A 30 18.21 -1.54 4.69
CA LEU A 30 17.28 -1.19 3.63
C LEU A 30 17.04 0.32 3.54
N ARG A 31 16.98 1.01 4.69
CA ARG A 31 16.75 2.46 4.74
C ARG A 31 17.81 3.27 3.99
N PRO A 32 19.13 3.10 4.23
CA PRO A 32 20.13 3.81 3.44
C PRO A 32 20.07 3.45 1.96
N LEU A 33 19.75 2.20 1.62
CA LEU A 33 19.58 1.78 0.24
C LEU A 33 18.37 2.48 -0.40
N VAL A 34 17.22 2.51 0.26
CA VAL A 34 16.02 3.21 -0.22
C VAL A 34 16.28 4.70 -0.39
N THR A 35 16.92 5.36 0.59
CA THR A 35 17.24 6.79 0.51
C THR A 35 18.34 7.11 -0.50
N LEU A 36 19.27 6.20 -0.75
CA LEU A 36 20.29 6.34 -1.79
C LEU A 36 19.69 6.18 -3.19
N LEU A 37 18.77 5.24 -3.36
CA LEU A 37 18.11 4.94 -4.63
C LEU A 37 16.96 5.91 -4.94
N SER A 38 16.29 6.44 -3.93
CA SER A 38 15.13 7.31 -4.07
C SER A 38 15.30 8.60 -3.27
N ARG A 39 14.58 9.65 -3.70
CA ARG A 39 14.36 10.86 -2.90
C ARG A 39 12.90 10.84 -2.45
N PRO A 40 12.59 10.23 -1.28
CA PRO A 40 11.22 10.16 -0.82
C PRO A 40 10.68 11.55 -0.48
N GLN A 41 9.47 11.84 -0.92
CA GLN A 41 8.73 13.06 -0.60
C GLN A 41 7.34 12.65 -0.11
N TRP A 42 7.02 13.03 1.11
CA TRP A 42 5.77 12.65 1.77
C TRP A 42 4.94 13.88 2.11
N GLN A 43 3.64 13.75 1.94
CA GLN A 43 2.64 14.77 2.26
C GLN A 43 1.50 14.11 3.01
N GLY A 44 0.80 14.87 3.87
CA GLY A 44 -0.36 14.38 4.61
C GLY A 44 -0.02 13.38 5.71
N THR A 45 1.23 13.33 6.19
CA THR A 45 1.63 12.40 7.28
C THR A 45 0.94 12.70 8.60
N GLU A 46 0.42 13.89 8.79
CA GLU A 46 -0.44 14.31 9.90
C GLU A 46 -1.77 13.55 9.95
N ASN A 47 -2.20 12.95 8.85
CA ASN A 47 -3.43 12.16 8.75
C ASN A 47 -3.29 10.74 9.33
N PHE A 48 -2.09 10.32 9.70
CA PHE A 48 -1.95 9.06 10.43
C PHE A 48 -2.56 9.19 11.82
N PRO A 49 -3.53 8.34 12.19
CA PRO A 49 -4.06 8.31 13.54
C PRO A 49 -2.97 8.07 14.57
N ALA A 50 -3.00 8.80 15.66
CA ALA A 50 -2.02 8.68 16.74
C ALA A 50 -2.01 7.30 17.42
N SER A 51 -3.14 6.59 17.36
CA SER A 51 -3.32 5.25 17.94
C SER A 51 -4.54 4.55 17.33
N GLY A 52 -4.65 3.26 17.59
CA GLY A 52 -5.80 2.46 17.18
C GLY A 52 -5.60 1.72 15.85
N ALA A 53 -6.61 0.93 15.51
CA ALA A 53 -6.63 0.15 14.29
C ALA A 53 -6.84 1.05 13.07
N VAL A 54 -6.13 0.75 11.98
CA VAL A 54 -6.26 1.47 10.70
C VAL A 54 -6.05 0.49 9.55
N ILE A 55 -6.83 0.63 8.50
CA ILE A 55 -6.64 -0.08 7.23
C ILE A 55 -6.11 0.93 6.21
N ALA A 56 -4.79 1.05 6.11
CA ALA A 56 -4.14 1.86 5.09
C ALA A 56 -4.21 1.15 3.74
N CYS A 57 -4.68 1.86 2.73
CA CYS A 57 -4.90 1.34 1.39
C CYS A 57 -4.16 2.17 0.36
N GLY A 58 -3.37 1.53 -0.49
CA GLY A 58 -2.56 2.22 -1.48
C GLY A 58 -2.63 1.62 -2.87
N ASN A 59 -2.39 2.45 -3.89
CA ASN A 59 -2.21 1.99 -5.25
C ASN A 59 -0.90 1.19 -5.42
N HIS A 60 -0.85 0.32 -6.43
CA HIS A 60 0.27 -0.61 -6.61
C HIS A 60 0.83 -0.54 -8.04
N LEU A 61 1.92 0.22 -8.22
CA LEU A 61 2.51 0.54 -9.52
C LEU A 61 3.83 -0.19 -9.81
N SER A 62 4.51 -0.66 -8.76
CA SER A 62 5.90 -1.12 -8.88
C SER A 62 6.29 -2.15 -7.82
N ALA A 63 7.36 -2.90 -8.08
CA ALA A 63 7.96 -3.78 -7.08
C ALA A 63 8.58 -3.00 -5.90
N PHE A 64 8.78 -1.69 -6.05
CA PHE A 64 9.28 -0.81 -5.00
C PHE A 64 8.22 -0.44 -3.96
N ASP A 65 6.93 -0.46 -4.32
CA ASP A 65 5.88 0.11 -3.46
C ASP A 65 5.84 -0.47 -2.04
N PRO A 66 5.95 -1.79 -1.79
CA PRO A 66 5.97 -2.32 -0.43
C PRO A 66 7.10 -1.73 0.42
N PHE A 67 8.25 -1.46 -0.18
CA PHE A 67 9.39 -0.82 0.49
C PHE A 67 9.14 0.66 0.74
N GLY A 68 8.56 1.35 -0.24
CA GLY A 68 8.20 2.77 -0.11
C GLY A 68 7.15 2.99 0.98
N TYR A 69 6.05 2.22 0.97
CA TYR A 69 5.02 2.29 2.02
C TYR A 69 5.59 1.88 3.39
N GLY A 70 6.38 0.81 3.44
CA GLY A 70 7.04 0.40 4.67
C GLY A 70 7.94 1.49 5.24
N HIS A 71 8.67 2.20 4.38
CA HIS A 71 9.53 3.30 4.79
C HIS A 71 8.74 4.51 5.30
N LEU A 72 7.66 4.90 4.58
CA LEU A 72 6.75 5.97 5.02
C LEU A 72 6.16 5.67 6.41
N LEU A 73 5.56 4.48 6.58
CA LEU A 73 4.87 4.10 7.81
C LEU A 73 5.84 4.04 8.99
N GLN A 74 7.03 3.48 8.80
CA GLN A 74 8.02 3.43 9.87
C GLN A 74 8.62 4.80 10.20
N ALA A 75 8.84 5.66 9.21
CA ALA A 75 9.29 7.03 9.48
C ALA A 75 8.22 7.83 10.24
N SER A 76 6.96 7.39 10.16
CA SER A 76 5.83 7.91 10.96
C SER A 76 5.65 7.18 12.29
N GLY A 77 6.60 6.31 12.71
CA GLY A 77 6.54 5.58 13.98
C GLY A 77 5.62 4.35 13.98
N ILE A 78 5.16 3.90 12.80
CA ILE A 78 4.15 2.85 12.65
C ILE A 78 4.79 1.56 12.18
N ALA A 79 4.49 0.43 12.84
CA ALA A 79 4.89 -0.91 12.41
C ALA A 79 3.76 -1.57 11.60
N PRO A 80 3.79 -1.52 10.27
CA PRO A 80 2.68 -2.01 9.45
C PRO A 80 2.60 -3.53 9.37
N ARG A 81 1.39 -4.05 9.24
CA ARG A 81 1.10 -5.42 8.82
C ARG A 81 0.73 -5.42 7.35
N PHE A 82 1.58 -5.99 6.51
CA PHE A 82 1.25 -6.18 5.10
C PHE A 82 0.52 -7.49 4.88
N LEU A 83 -0.49 -7.46 4.03
CA LEU A 83 -1.03 -8.68 3.44
C LEU A 83 -0.12 -9.09 2.27
N ALA A 84 0.70 -10.10 2.48
CA ALA A 84 1.72 -10.52 1.53
C ALA A 84 1.40 -11.90 0.91
N LYS A 85 1.80 -12.11 -0.34
CA LYS A 85 1.59 -13.38 -1.03
C LYS A 85 2.23 -14.54 -0.24
N GLU A 86 1.48 -15.61 0.02
CA GLU A 86 1.90 -16.76 0.82
C GLU A 86 3.23 -17.37 0.31
N SER A 87 3.44 -17.43 -1.01
CA SER A 87 4.68 -17.97 -1.57
C SER A 87 5.97 -17.25 -1.10
N LEU A 88 5.88 -15.99 -0.66
CA LEU A 88 7.02 -15.25 -0.10
C LEU A 88 7.45 -15.82 1.26
N PHE A 89 6.51 -16.40 2.00
CA PHE A 89 6.80 -17.03 3.29
C PHE A 89 7.53 -18.39 3.17
N ARG A 90 7.56 -18.96 1.95
CA ARG A 90 8.30 -20.20 1.66
C ARG A 90 9.76 -19.96 1.27
N VAL A 91 10.11 -18.71 0.93
CA VAL A 91 11.49 -18.36 0.57
C VAL A 91 12.36 -18.37 1.83
N PRO A 92 13.46 -19.16 1.85
CA PRO A 92 14.37 -19.21 2.99
C PRO A 92 14.89 -17.82 3.37
N GLY A 93 15.01 -17.54 4.66
CA GLY A 93 15.39 -16.23 5.18
C GLY A 93 14.27 -15.20 5.10
N LEU A 94 13.74 -14.91 3.91
CA LEU A 94 12.63 -13.97 3.72
C LEU A 94 11.37 -14.40 4.48
N GLY A 95 11.01 -15.69 4.39
CA GLY A 95 9.84 -16.22 5.11
C GLY A 95 10.00 -16.13 6.63
N ALA A 96 11.21 -16.38 7.15
CA ALA A 96 11.50 -16.19 8.57
C ALA A 96 11.36 -14.71 8.98
N LEU A 97 11.90 -13.80 8.18
CA LEU A 97 11.77 -12.36 8.40
C LEU A 97 10.30 -11.90 8.39
N LEU A 98 9.52 -12.32 7.38
CA LEU A 98 8.11 -11.96 7.26
C LEU A 98 7.29 -12.46 8.46
N ARG A 99 7.54 -13.70 8.92
CA ARG A 99 6.89 -14.25 10.13
C ARG A 99 7.31 -13.49 11.39
N SER A 100 8.60 -13.22 11.56
CA SER A 100 9.11 -12.45 12.71
C SER A 100 8.55 -11.04 12.74
N ALA A 101 8.37 -10.42 11.56
CA ALA A 101 7.71 -9.13 11.39
C ALA A 101 6.18 -9.23 11.46
N ARG A 102 5.63 -10.44 11.75
CA ARG A 102 4.18 -10.72 11.88
C ARG A 102 3.38 -10.27 10.65
N GLN A 103 3.96 -10.41 9.44
CA GLN A 103 3.23 -10.15 8.21
C GLN A 103 2.17 -11.23 7.97
N ILE A 104 1.09 -10.89 7.28
CA ILE A 104 -0.08 -11.76 7.10
C ILE A 104 0.00 -12.45 5.73
N PRO A 105 0.12 -13.80 5.68
CA PRO A 105 0.13 -14.53 4.41
C PRO A 105 -1.26 -14.55 3.78
N VAL A 106 -1.34 -14.29 2.47
CA VAL A 106 -2.57 -14.35 1.69
C VAL A 106 -2.47 -15.43 0.61
N LEU A 107 -3.34 -16.42 0.71
CA LEU A 107 -3.57 -17.43 -0.33
C LEU A 107 -4.63 -16.90 -1.29
N ARG A 108 -4.19 -16.44 -2.47
CA ARG A 108 -5.11 -15.89 -3.48
C ARG A 108 -5.80 -17.01 -4.27
N GLY A 109 -7.13 -16.89 -4.45
CA GLY A 109 -7.88 -17.79 -5.31
C GLY A 109 -8.19 -19.16 -4.70
N THR A 110 -8.11 -19.30 -3.38
CA THR A 110 -8.46 -20.53 -2.65
C THR A 110 -9.54 -20.25 -1.61
N SER A 111 -10.22 -21.33 -1.14
CA SER A 111 -11.15 -21.26 0.00
C SER A 111 -10.51 -20.75 1.29
N ARG A 112 -9.20 -20.79 1.40
CA ARG A 112 -8.40 -20.27 2.54
C ARG A 112 -8.17 -18.76 2.52
N SER A 113 -8.79 -18.02 1.61
CA SER A 113 -8.76 -16.54 1.68
C SER A 113 -9.42 -15.99 2.95
N GLY A 114 -10.30 -16.79 3.60
CA GLY A 114 -10.86 -16.48 4.92
C GLY A 114 -9.82 -16.37 6.02
N ASP A 115 -8.84 -17.28 6.06
CA ASP A 115 -7.78 -17.29 7.10
C ASP A 115 -7.01 -15.97 7.17
N ALA A 116 -6.77 -15.36 6.01
CA ALA A 116 -6.11 -14.06 5.94
C ALA A 116 -6.98 -12.91 6.47
N LEU A 117 -8.30 -12.98 6.27
CA LEU A 117 -9.23 -12.00 6.81
C LEU A 117 -9.35 -12.13 8.34
N ASP A 118 -9.30 -13.34 8.87
CA ASP A 118 -9.35 -13.56 10.32
C ASP A 118 -8.07 -13.08 10.99
N ALA A 119 -6.91 -13.38 10.42
CA ALA A 119 -5.63 -12.83 10.89
C ALA A 119 -5.58 -11.29 10.80
N ALA A 120 -6.22 -10.72 9.76
CA ALA A 120 -6.33 -9.27 9.62
C ALA A 120 -7.26 -8.67 10.70
N ARG A 121 -8.41 -9.31 11.00
CA ARG A 121 -9.30 -8.89 12.09
C ARG A 121 -8.60 -8.93 13.44
N GLU A 122 -7.85 -10.00 13.72
CA GLU A 122 -7.05 -10.08 14.95
C GLU A 122 -6.02 -8.96 15.06
N ALA A 123 -5.32 -8.63 13.97
CA ALA A 123 -4.35 -7.54 13.97
C ALA A 123 -5.03 -6.19 14.25
N LEU A 124 -6.18 -5.93 13.61
CA LEU A 124 -6.99 -4.74 13.89
C LEU A 124 -7.53 -4.73 15.32
N GLY A 125 -7.97 -5.87 15.86
CA GLY A 125 -8.39 -5.99 17.26
C GLY A 125 -7.29 -5.66 18.28
N ARG A 126 -6.03 -5.80 17.88
CA ARG A 126 -4.88 -5.36 18.68
C ARG A 126 -4.51 -3.89 18.49
N GLY A 127 -5.26 -3.14 17.68
CA GLY A 127 -4.98 -1.74 17.35
C GLY A 127 -3.80 -1.56 16.40
N GLU A 128 -3.50 -2.57 15.57
CA GLU A 128 -2.41 -2.52 14.60
C GLU A 128 -2.86 -1.88 13.28
N LEU A 129 -1.91 -1.33 12.50
CA LEU A 129 -2.18 -0.83 11.16
C LEU A 129 -1.96 -1.94 10.13
N LEU A 130 -2.98 -2.19 9.31
CA LEU A 130 -2.88 -3.04 8.11
C LEU A 130 -2.54 -2.18 6.90
N MET A 131 -1.55 -2.61 6.10
CA MET A 131 -1.29 -2.05 4.77
C MET A 131 -1.80 -3.00 3.70
N VAL A 132 -2.74 -2.53 2.90
CA VAL A 132 -3.44 -3.30 1.88
C VAL A 132 -3.24 -2.66 0.51
N PHE A 133 -3.04 -3.48 -0.51
CA PHE A 133 -3.16 -3.09 -1.91
C PHE A 133 -4.52 -3.58 -2.41
N PRO A 134 -5.55 -2.71 -2.48
CA PRO A 134 -6.92 -3.15 -2.76
C PRO A 134 -7.08 -3.79 -4.12
N GLU A 135 -6.29 -3.37 -5.09
CA GLU A 135 -6.24 -3.96 -6.43
C GLU A 135 -5.84 -5.45 -6.43
N GLY A 136 -5.15 -5.89 -5.37
CA GLY A 136 -4.69 -7.27 -5.19
C GLY A 136 -3.54 -7.68 -6.12
N THR A 137 -3.12 -6.82 -7.02
CA THR A 137 -1.99 -6.96 -7.94
C THR A 137 -1.51 -5.58 -8.37
N TYR A 138 -0.46 -5.51 -9.17
CA TYR A 138 -0.06 -4.26 -9.82
C TYR A 138 -1.17 -3.79 -10.77
N THR A 139 -1.34 -2.46 -10.87
CA THR A 139 -2.32 -1.92 -11.83
C THR A 139 -2.03 -2.39 -13.25
N ARG A 140 -3.10 -2.65 -13.98
CA ARG A 140 -3.07 -2.98 -15.42
C ARG A 140 -3.54 -1.81 -16.28
N ASP A 141 -3.90 -0.71 -15.62
CA ASP A 141 -4.25 0.51 -16.34
C ASP A 141 -3.03 1.03 -17.12
N PRO A 142 -3.16 1.26 -18.45
CA PRO A 142 -2.04 1.69 -19.30
C PRO A 142 -1.52 3.07 -18.93
N GLU A 143 -2.35 3.92 -18.35
CA GLU A 143 -1.96 5.25 -17.89
C GLU A 143 -1.51 5.26 -16.42
N LEU A 144 -1.45 4.08 -15.80
CA LEU A 144 -1.01 3.89 -14.40
C LEU A 144 -1.94 4.52 -13.37
N TRP A 145 -3.22 4.64 -13.68
CA TRP A 145 -4.23 4.91 -12.67
C TRP A 145 -4.53 3.65 -11.84
N PRO A 146 -5.11 3.82 -10.64
CA PRO A 146 -5.63 2.67 -9.91
C PRO A 146 -6.71 1.98 -10.75
N MET A 147 -6.80 0.68 -10.67
CA MET A 147 -7.89 -0.08 -11.29
C MET A 147 -8.94 -0.47 -10.27
N GLN A 148 -10.05 -1.06 -10.71
CA GLN A 148 -11.07 -1.57 -9.82
C GLN A 148 -10.48 -2.57 -8.82
N ALA A 149 -10.95 -2.47 -7.59
CA ALA A 149 -10.39 -3.17 -6.45
C ALA A 149 -11.26 -4.35 -5.98
N ARG A 150 -10.69 -5.16 -5.10
CA ARG A 150 -11.37 -6.23 -4.39
C ARG A 150 -12.04 -5.69 -3.13
N LEU A 151 -13.15 -6.28 -2.74
CA LEU A 151 -13.97 -5.84 -1.60
C LEU A 151 -13.36 -6.12 -0.21
N GLY A 152 -12.18 -6.77 -0.15
CA GLY A 152 -11.61 -7.24 1.12
C GLY A 152 -11.33 -6.14 2.14
N ALA A 153 -10.79 -4.99 1.72
CA ALA A 153 -10.52 -3.87 2.61
C ALA A 153 -11.81 -3.24 3.15
N ALA A 154 -12.81 -3.06 2.28
CA ALA A 154 -14.12 -2.53 2.67
C ALA A 154 -14.86 -3.46 3.64
N ARG A 155 -14.87 -4.77 3.38
CA ARG A 155 -15.46 -5.77 4.29
C ARG A 155 -14.78 -5.79 5.65
N LEU A 156 -13.45 -5.68 5.69
CA LEU A 156 -12.72 -5.54 6.95
C LEU A 156 -13.13 -4.27 7.69
N ALA A 157 -13.19 -3.14 7.01
CA ALA A 157 -13.59 -1.87 7.60
C ALA A 157 -15.03 -1.93 8.16
N LEU A 158 -15.99 -2.43 7.37
CA LEU A 158 -17.38 -2.59 7.78
C LEU A 158 -17.54 -3.52 8.99
N SER A 159 -16.78 -4.64 9.03
CA SER A 159 -16.90 -5.64 10.09
C SER A 159 -16.15 -5.29 11.37
N THR A 160 -15.15 -4.42 11.31
CA THR A 160 -14.30 -4.07 12.46
C THR A 160 -14.48 -2.65 12.95
N GLY A 161 -15.10 -1.76 12.15
CA GLY A 161 -15.17 -0.33 12.42
C GLY A 161 -13.85 0.40 12.27
N ALA A 162 -12.77 -0.28 11.85
CA ALA A 162 -11.48 0.35 11.62
C ALA A 162 -11.55 1.31 10.43
N PRO A 163 -11.04 2.55 10.55
CA PRO A 163 -11.07 3.51 9.47
C PRO A 163 -10.18 3.07 8.31
N LEU A 164 -10.62 3.42 7.10
CA LEU A 164 -9.84 3.30 5.87
C LEU A 164 -8.99 4.56 5.69
N LEU A 165 -7.70 4.39 5.39
CA LEU A 165 -6.76 5.48 5.15
C LEU A 165 -6.23 5.37 3.72
N PRO A 166 -6.68 6.20 2.77
CA PRO A 166 -6.20 6.19 1.41
C PRO A 166 -4.78 6.78 1.33
N ILE A 167 -3.89 6.13 0.59
CA ILE A 167 -2.53 6.62 0.35
C ILE A 167 -2.20 6.43 -1.13
N ALA A 168 -1.65 7.44 -1.78
CA ALA A 168 -1.15 7.33 -3.14
C ALA A 168 0.37 7.36 -3.19
N THR A 169 0.95 6.61 -4.16
CA THR A 169 2.39 6.64 -4.48
C THR A 169 2.62 6.88 -5.97
N TRP A 170 3.68 7.61 -6.29
CA TRP A 170 4.14 7.86 -7.65
C TRP A 170 5.67 7.90 -7.74
N GLY A 171 6.22 7.36 -8.85
CA GLY A 171 7.66 7.40 -9.15
C GLY A 171 8.41 6.09 -8.87
N GLY A 172 7.87 5.18 -8.07
CA GLY A 172 8.49 3.90 -7.70
C GLY A 172 8.80 2.99 -8.90
N ARG A 173 7.96 3.04 -9.96
CA ARG A 173 8.14 2.25 -11.18
C ARG A 173 9.47 2.55 -11.89
N GLY A 174 9.92 3.78 -11.83
CA GLY A 174 11.23 4.15 -12.37
C GLY A 174 12.41 3.53 -11.63
N LEU A 175 12.23 3.20 -10.35
CA LEU A 175 13.24 2.55 -9.52
C LEU A 175 13.21 1.04 -9.65
N TRP A 176 12.02 0.45 -9.54
CA TRP A 176 11.88 -0.99 -9.61
C TRP A 176 10.60 -1.36 -10.40
N PRO A 177 10.74 -1.46 -11.73
CA PRO A 177 9.62 -1.86 -12.59
C PRO A 177 9.09 -3.24 -12.23
N VAL A 178 7.80 -3.45 -12.48
CA VAL A 178 7.18 -4.78 -12.37
C VAL A 178 7.92 -5.75 -13.30
N GLY A 179 8.27 -6.93 -12.75
CA GLY A 179 8.97 -7.99 -13.49
C GLY A 179 10.48 -7.81 -13.63
N SER A 180 11.06 -6.70 -13.16
CA SER A 180 12.52 -6.59 -13.05
C SER A 180 13.03 -7.38 -11.83
N PRO A 181 14.06 -8.21 -11.96
CA PRO A 181 14.61 -8.95 -10.82
C PRO A 181 15.36 -8.05 -9.82
N VAL A 182 15.82 -6.89 -10.25
CA VAL A 182 16.60 -5.95 -9.45
C VAL A 182 16.13 -4.50 -9.63
N PRO A 183 16.32 -3.64 -8.63
CA PRO A 183 16.13 -2.21 -8.80
C PRO A 183 17.05 -1.65 -9.89
N ARG A 184 16.58 -0.64 -10.62
CA ARG A 184 17.40 0.09 -11.58
C ARG A 184 18.20 1.17 -10.86
N PRO A 185 19.52 1.16 -10.90
CA PRO A 185 20.31 2.21 -10.29
C PRO A 185 20.00 3.55 -10.99
N GLY A 186 19.83 4.59 -10.18
CA GLY A 186 19.55 5.93 -10.69
C GLY A 186 19.44 6.89 -9.53
N ARG A 187 20.50 7.68 -9.29
CA ARG A 187 20.50 8.67 -8.21
C ARG A 187 19.39 9.69 -8.43
N GLY A 188 18.58 9.90 -7.39
CA GLY A 188 17.68 11.04 -7.30
C GLY A 188 16.29 10.87 -7.92
N ARG A 189 15.84 9.65 -8.16
CA ARG A 189 14.44 9.42 -8.56
C ARG A 189 13.51 9.79 -7.41
N ARG A 190 12.62 10.72 -7.66
CA ARG A 190 11.63 11.15 -6.67
C ARG A 190 10.56 10.08 -6.55
N VAL A 191 10.34 9.58 -5.32
CA VAL A 191 9.16 8.78 -4.97
C VAL A 191 8.29 9.66 -4.10
N ARG A 192 7.16 10.04 -4.64
CA ARG A 192 6.19 10.91 -3.96
C ARG A 192 5.09 10.05 -3.38
N MET A 193 4.70 10.34 -2.15
CA MET A 193 3.57 9.71 -1.48
C MET A 193 2.70 10.76 -0.81
N ARG A 194 1.39 10.55 -0.87
CA ARG A 194 0.41 11.41 -0.22
C ARG A 194 -0.55 10.56 0.58
N VAL A 195 -0.66 10.89 1.86
CA VAL A 195 -1.59 10.28 2.80
C VAL A 195 -2.85 11.16 2.81
N GLY A 196 -3.99 10.57 2.51
CA GLY A 196 -5.28 11.25 2.56
C GLY A 196 -5.89 11.19 3.96
N GLU A 197 -7.05 11.80 4.12
CA GLU A 197 -7.82 11.76 5.36
C GLU A 197 -8.43 10.37 5.58
N PRO A 198 -8.37 9.83 6.80
CA PRO A 198 -9.06 8.59 7.13
C PRO A 198 -10.57 8.79 7.10
N PHE A 199 -11.30 7.75 6.73
CA PHE A 199 -12.75 7.74 6.77
C PHE A 199 -13.30 6.42 7.31
N THR A 200 -14.44 6.47 7.98
CA THR A 200 -15.10 5.29 8.54
C THR A 200 -16.11 4.73 7.55
N ALA A 201 -16.02 3.43 7.29
CA ALA A 201 -17.01 2.72 6.48
C ALA A 201 -18.26 2.40 7.32
N VAL A 202 -19.43 2.80 6.83
CA VAL A 202 -20.72 2.54 7.45
C VAL A 202 -21.67 1.98 6.41
N ALA A 203 -22.42 0.93 6.75
CA ALA A 203 -23.49 0.44 5.88
C ALA A 203 -24.66 1.43 5.88
N GLY A 204 -25.22 1.71 4.72
CA GLY A 204 -26.41 2.51 4.56
C GLY A 204 -27.67 1.77 5.03
N ALA A 205 -28.75 2.51 5.31
CA ALA A 205 -30.02 1.92 5.69
C ALA A 205 -30.58 1.06 4.54
N GLY A 206 -30.77 -0.23 4.81
CA GLY A 206 -31.26 -1.19 3.82
C GLY A 206 -30.23 -1.76 2.85
N GLU A 207 -28.97 -1.34 2.92
CA GLU A 207 -27.90 -1.95 2.12
C GLU A 207 -27.58 -3.36 2.61
N THR A 208 -27.39 -4.27 1.69
CA THR A 208 -26.74 -5.55 1.98
C THR A 208 -25.24 -5.34 2.26
N GLU A 209 -24.60 -6.29 2.95
CA GLU A 209 -23.15 -6.24 3.17
C GLU A 209 -22.37 -6.10 1.86
N HIS A 210 -22.85 -6.74 0.81
CA HIS A 210 -22.19 -6.69 -0.50
C HIS A 210 -22.29 -5.30 -1.16
N GLU A 211 -23.45 -4.68 -1.14
CA GLU A 211 -23.69 -3.34 -1.67
C GLU A 211 -22.88 -2.30 -0.90
N ALA A 212 -22.89 -2.36 0.42
CA ALA A 212 -22.07 -1.50 1.26
C ALA A 212 -20.58 -1.65 0.95
N ALA A 213 -20.10 -2.90 0.79
CA ALA A 213 -18.71 -3.16 0.46
C ALA A 213 -18.33 -2.66 -0.93
N LEU A 214 -19.22 -2.75 -1.93
CA LEU A 214 -19.01 -2.17 -3.25
C LEU A 214 -18.86 -0.66 -3.17
N ARG A 215 -19.84 0.04 -2.61
CA ARG A 215 -19.83 1.50 -2.47
C ARG A 215 -18.60 2.01 -1.71
N VAL A 216 -18.26 1.39 -0.59
CA VAL A 216 -17.07 1.75 0.21
C VAL A 216 -15.78 1.51 -0.57
N THR A 217 -15.72 0.44 -1.38
CA THR A 217 -14.57 0.17 -2.24
C THR A 217 -14.43 1.23 -3.34
N GLU A 218 -15.53 1.61 -3.98
CA GLU A 218 -15.55 2.65 -5.01
C GLU A 218 -15.09 3.99 -4.42
N GLU A 219 -15.62 4.37 -3.24
CA GLU A 219 -15.20 5.58 -2.54
C GLU A 219 -13.71 5.57 -2.20
N LEU A 220 -13.20 4.45 -1.66
CA LEU A 220 -11.78 4.29 -1.35
C LEU A 220 -10.91 4.49 -2.58
N MET A 221 -11.25 3.84 -3.69
CA MET A 221 -10.47 3.90 -4.92
C MET A 221 -10.53 5.27 -5.58
N ALA A 222 -11.69 5.94 -5.53
CA ALA A 222 -11.82 7.32 -5.97
C ALA A 222 -10.92 8.27 -5.16
N ARG A 223 -10.87 8.13 -3.83
CA ARG A 223 -9.98 8.92 -2.97
C ARG A 223 -8.50 8.66 -3.31
N ILE A 224 -8.10 7.40 -3.55
CA ILE A 224 -6.73 7.06 -3.98
C ILE A 224 -6.42 7.67 -5.35
N ALA A 225 -7.36 7.64 -6.29
CA ALA A 225 -7.20 8.23 -7.62
C ALA A 225 -7.01 9.75 -7.56
N VAL A 226 -7.79 10.44 -6.70
CA VAL A 226 -7.65 11.90 -6.47
C VAL A 226 -6.25 12.22 -5.92
N LEU A 227 -5.81 11.52 -4.87
CA LEU A 227 -4.47 11.71 -4.29
C LEU A 227 -3.35 11.45 -5.32
N LEU A 228 -3.53 10.43 -6.17
CA LEU A 228 -2.59 10.14 -7.25
C LEU A 228 -2.60 11.24 -8.31
N GLY A 229 -3.77 11.77 -8.65
CA GLY A 229 -3.93 12.91 -9.55
C GLY A 229 -3.15 14.14 -9.07
N GLU A 230 -3.27 14.47 -7.78
CA GLU A 230 -2.53 15.57 -7.15
C GLU A 230 -1.00 15.34 -7.21
N LEU A 231 -0.53 14.10 -7.00
CA LEU A 231 0.89 13.77 -7.14
C LEU A 231 1.37 13.88 -8.60
N ARG A 232 0.52 13.60 -9.56
CA ARG A 232 0.83 13.62 -11.00
C ARG A 232 0.60 14.98 -11.64
N GLY A 233 -0.21 15.84 -11.02
CA GLY A 233 -0.72 17.08 -11.63
C GLY A 233 -1.71 16.79 -12.77
N LEU A 234 -2.53 15.74 -12.63
CA LEU A 234 -3.49 15.27 -13.62
C LEU A 234 -4.86 15.06 -12.97
N THR A 235 -5.93 15.20 -13.75
CA THR A 235 -7.28 14.84 -13.32
C THR A 235 -7.45 13.32 -13.38
N PRO A 236 -8.01 12.68 -12.33
CA PRO A 236 -8.37 11.28 -12.39
C PRO A 236 -9.37 10.98 -13.51
N PRO A 237 -9.36 9.77 -14.09
CA PRO A 237 -10.37 9.35 -15.04
C PRO A 237 -11.73 9.21 -14.35
N ASP A 238 -12.82 9.44 -15.11
CA ASP A 238 -14.20 9.28 -14.61
C ASP A 238 -14.51 7.83 -14.20
N HIS A 239 -13.84 6.87 -14.85
CA HIS A 239 -13.98 5.44 -14.58
C HIS A 239 -12.62 4.79 -14.42
N LEU A 240 -12.48 4.00 -13.35
CA LEU A 240 -11.29 3.20 -13.13
C LEU A 240 -11.33 1.95 -14.02
N HIS A 241 -10.19 1.58 -14.59
CA HIS A 241 -10.03 0.39 -15.40
C HIS A 241 -10.51 -0.88 -14.66
N ASP A 242 -11.43 -1.65 -15.27
CA ASP A 242 -11.82 -2.98 -14.79
C ASP A 242 -11.10 -4.05 -15.63
N PRO A 243 -10.13 -4.75 -15.07
CA PRO A 243 -9.37 -5.77 -15.79
C PRO A 243 -10.21 -7.01 -16.19
N ARG A 244 -11.49 -7.07 -15.78
CA ARG A 244 -12.41 -8.16 -16.11
C ARG A 244 -13.27 -7.86 -17.31
N THR A 245 -13.62 -6.60 -17.52
CA THR A 245 -14.57 -6.15 -18.54
C THR A 245 -13.92 -5.32 -19.62
N ASP A 246 -12.93 -4.52 -19.26
CA ASP A 246 -12.25 -3.67 -20.23
C ASP A 246 -11.39 -4.53 -21.15
N ALA A 247 -11.57 -4.34 -22.45
CA ALA A 247 -10.85 -5.09 -23.47
C ALA A 247 -9.35 -5.12 -23.12
N HIS A 248 -8.77 -6.30 -23.25
CA HIS A 248 -7.36 -6.57 -22.97
C HIS A 248 -6.50 -5.57 -23.76
N ARG A 249 -6.28 -4.39 -23.19
CA ARG A 249 -5.19 -3.55 -23.66
C ARG A 249 -3.93 -4.38 -23.43
N PRO A 250 -3.10 -4.59 -24.45
CA PRO A 250 -1.98 -5.51 -24.34
C PRO A 250 -1.23 -5.19 -23.06
N GLU A 251 -0.98 -6.23 -22.25
CA GLU A 251 -0.04 -6.08 -21.11
C GLU A 251 1.11 -5.27 -21.65
N ILE A 252 1.38 -4.10 -21.06
CA ILE A 252 2.57 -3.33 -21.41
C ILE A 252 3.71 -4.33 -21.29
N SER A 253 4.18 -4.80 -22.43
CA SER A 253 5.18 -5.86 -22.50
C SER A 253 6.31 -5.48 -21.58
N ARG A 254 6.77 -6.39 -20.75
CA ARG A 254 7.89 -6.22 -19.83
C ARG A 254 9.13 -5.64 -20.54
N THR A 255 9.11 -5.60 -21.84
CA THR A 255 10.20 -5.22 -22.75
C THR A 255 9.85 -4.10 -23.72
N ASP A 256 8.71 -3.38 -23.55
CA ASP A 256 8.37 -2.31 -24.47
C ASP A 256 9.39 -1.16 -24.31
N PRO A 257 10.33 -1.01 -25.27
CA PRO A 257 11.32 0.07 -25.27
C PRO A 257 10.68 1.45 -25.52
N GLY A 258 9.40 1.48 -25.91
CA GLY A 258 8.63 2.69 -26.24
C GLY A 258 7.83 3.28 -25.09
N PHE A 259 7.73 2.62 -23.94
CA PHE A 259 7.05 3.21 -22.79
C PHE A 259 7.84 4.42 -22.26
N ARG A 260 7.48 5.59 -22.75
CA ARG A 260 7.86 6.86 -22.12
C ARG A 260 6.82 7.15 -21.04
N PRO A 261 7.19 7.15 -19.74
CA PRO A 261 6.28 7.68 -18.73
C PRO A 261 5.92 9.11 -19.13
N PRO A 262 4.67 9.57 -18.85
CA PRO A 262 4.30 10.95 -19.07
C PRO A 262 5.43 11.84 -18.53
N THR A 263 5.96 12.70 -19.36
CA THR A 263 7.09 13.57 -19.01
C THR A 263 6.65 14.44 -17.84
N GLU A 264 7.34 14.29 -16.71
CA GLU A 264 7.18 15.26 -15.61
C GLU A 264 7.40 16.66 -16.19
N PRO A 265 6.52 17.64 -15.90
CA PRO A 265 6.80 19.01 -16.26
C PRO A 265 8.14 19.38 -15.64
N ARG A 266 9.09 19.77 -16.49
CA ARG A 266 10.38 20.29 -16.05
C ARG A 266 10.10 21.60 -15.29
N ARG A 267 10.35 21.62 -14.01
CA ARG A 267 10.61 22.79 -13.19
C ARG A 267 11.91 22.62 -12.43
#